data_24a49787742157f7dff2094ee71c4923
#
_entry.id   24a49787742157f7dff2094ee71c4923
#
_cell.length_a   1.000
_cell.length_b   1.000
_cell.length_c   1.000
_cell.angle_alpha   90.00
_cell.angle_beta   90.00
_cell.angle_gamma   90.00
#
_symmetry.space_group_name_H-M   'P 1'
#
loop_
_entity.id
_entity.type
_entity.pdbx_description
1 polymer ?
#
loop_
_entity_poly.entity_id
_entity_poly.type
_entity_poly.pdbx_seq_one_letter_code
_entity_poly.pdbx_strand_id
1 'polypeptide(L)'
;MRKTFRKIVLTLLVMMSVVALAQKPKVRILATGGTIAGVSKSATETNYKAGELGINQLLQAVPQVRDLADVSGEQIVKIGSQDMNDDVWLKLAKRINELLNKEGYDGGVITHGTDTMEETAYFLNLTVHSAKPVVLVGAMRPATGMSADGPLNLYNAVAVAADKNAQGRGVMVCMNDLVLDAKDVIKSNTTSVDTFKGSIYGPLAYIHNGKVFFARTPTNKHTTESPFNVDNLKVLPKVGIVYSYSNVSELPMKAFIDAKFDGIVHAGVGNGNFYHTIFDLAVKAQQKGIQIVRSSRVPTGATTQDAEVDDAKYHFVASQGLNPQKARVLLMLALTKTKDWQQIQQYFNQM
;
A
#
# COMPACT_ATOMS: atom_id res chain seq x y z
N MET A 1 48.37 22.30 40.15
CA MET A 1 46.99 21.89 40.52
C MET A 1 45.91 22.41 39.59
N ARG A 2 45.78 23.70 39.28
CA ARG A 2 44.74 24.24 38.39
C ARG A 2 44.71 23.66 36.97
N LYS A 3 45.87 23.38 36.35
CA LYS A 3 45.93 22.82 34.96
C LYS A 3 45.54 21.33 34.92
N THR A 4 45.83 20.56 35.97
CA THR A 4 45.49 19.13 36.07
C THR A 4 43.98 18.96 36.33
N PHE A 5 43.40 19.80 37.20
CA PHE A 5 41.96 19.81 37.47
C PHE A 5 41.13 20.16 36.21
N ARG A 6 41.59 21.13 35.40
CA ARG A 6 40.94 21.53 34.13
C ARG A 6 40.98 20.42 33.06
N LYS A 7 42.06 19.63 33.02
CA LYS A 7 42.15 18.47 32.12
C LYS A 7 41.23 17.33 32.56
N ILE A 8 41.10 17.05 33.84
CA ILE A 8 40.23 16.02 34.40
C ILE A 8 38.76 16.38 34.16
N VAL A 9 38.36 17.65 34.37
CA VAL A 9 36.99 18.12 34.10
C VAL A 9 36.67 18.07 32.60
N LEU A 10 37.62 18.41 31.73
CA LEU A 10 37.43 18.32 30.28
C LEU A 10 37.28 16.86 29.80
N THR A 11 38.04 15.94 30.38
CA THR A 11 37.97 14.50 30.07
C THR A 11 36.65 13.88 30.56
N LEU A 12 36.15 14.29 31.72
CA LEU A 12 34.84 13.87 32.24
C LEU A 12 33.68 14.42 31.41
N LEU A 13 33.77 15.68 30.95
CA LEU A 13 32.77 16.27 30.04
C LEU A 13 32.75 15.58 28.67
N VAL A 14 33.90 15.18 28.13
CA VAL A 14 34.01 14.42 26.88
C VAL A 14 33.49 12.98 27.06
N MET A 15 33.70 12.34 28.20
CA MET A 15 33.13 11.02 28.49
C MET A 15 31.60 11.06 28.73
N MET A 16 31.06 12.15 29.30
CA MET A 16 29.61 12.31 29.44
C MET A 16 28.88 12.54 28.09
N SER A 17 29.59 13.03 27.08
CA SER A 17 29.00 13.24 25.75
C SER A 17 28.97 11.99 24.84
N VAL A 18 29.48 10.84 25.27
CA VAL A 18 29.61 9.62 24.44
C VAL A 18 28.58 8.54 24.81
N VAL A 19 27.77 8.73 25.84
CA VAL A 19 26.67 7.81 26.16
C VAL A 19 25.31 8.50 25.98
N ALA A 20 25.09 9.14 24.85
CA ALA A 20 23.74 9.19 24.32
C ALA A 20 23.44 7.77 23.81
N LEU A 21 22.91 6.90 24.66
CA LEU A 21 22.26 5.67 24.23
C LEU A 21 21.28 6.07 23.14
N ALA A 22 21.61 5.75 21.90
CA ALA A 22 20.72 6.05 20.78
C ALA A 22 19.38 5.40 21.12
N GLN A 23 18.39 6.23 21.42
CA GLN A 23 17.04 5.75 21.74
C GLN A 23 16.57 4.91 20.56
N LYS A 24 16.09 3.70 20.83
CA LYS A 24 15.50 2.86 19.79
C LYS A 24 14.36 3.62 19.11
N PRO A 25 14.23 3.54 17.79
CA PRO A 25 13.09 4.14 17.08
C PRO A 25 11.77 3.57 17.59
N LYS A 26 10.75 4.41 17.70
CA LYS A 26 9.39 4.01 18.11
C LYS A 26 8.61 3.54 16.90
N VAL A 27 8.17 2.29 16.90
CA VAL A 27 7.39 1.70 15.81
C VAL A 27 6.03 1.24 16.33
N ARG A 28 4.96 1.68 15.66
CA ARG A 28 3.58 1.24 15.94
C ARG A 28 3.16 0.18 14.94
N ILE A 29 2.66 -0.96 15.43
CA ILE A 29 2.03 -1.98 14.59
C ILE A 29 0.52 -1.81 14.65
N LEU A 30 -0.10 -1.54 13.49
CA LEU A 30 -1.53 -1.45 13.30
C LEU A 30 -2.05 -2.77 12.72
N ALA A 31 -2.80 -3.53 13.49
CA ALA A 31 -3.27 -4.85 13.06
C ALA A 31 -4.66 -4.75 12.40
N THR A 32 -4.78 -5.28 11.17
CA THR A 32 -6.07 -5.36 10.47
C THR A 32 -6.61 -6.79 10.34
N GLY A 33 -5.80 -7.80 10.63
CA GLY A 33 -6.15 -9.22 10.49
C GLY A 33 -5.32 -9.92 9.42
N GLY A 34 -5.97 -10.67 8.55
CA GLY A 34 -5.33 -11.41 7.45
C GLY A 34 -4.70 -12.75 7.87
N THR A 35 -4.01 -13.40 6.93
CA THR A 35 -3.38 -14.72 7.07
C THR A 35 -2.26 -14.74 8.11
N ILE A 36 -1.53 -13.65 8.27
CA ILE A 36 -0.46 -13.53 9.27
C ILE A 36 -0.99 -13.72 10.71
N ALA A 37 -2.26 -13.41 10.92
CA ALA A 37 -3.01 -13.66 12.14
C ALA A 37 -3.98 -14.85 12.01
N GLY A 38 -3.81 -15.69 11.00
CA GLY A 38 -4.68 -16.81 10.68
C GLY A 38 -4.31 -18.06 11.46
N VAL A 39 -5.33 -18.83 11.86
CA VAL A 39 -5.18 -20.09 12.58
C VAL A 39 -5.80 -21.23 11.75
N SER A 40 -5.00 -22.25 11.46
CA SER A 40 -5.42 -23.52 10.85
C SER A 40 -5.64 -24.58 11.93
N LYS A 41 -6.50 -25.54 11.65
CA LYS A 41 -6.73 -26.71 12.53
C LYS A 41 -5.57 -27.71 12.51
N SER A 42 -4.80 -27.75 11.44
CA SER A 42 -3.65 -28.61 11.24
C SER A 42 -2.51 -27.84 10.58
N ALA A 43 -1.27 -28.16 10.89
CA ALA A 43 -0.08 -27.51 10.33
C ALA A 43 0.10 -27.75 8.81
N THR A 44 -0.57 -28.77 8.26
CA THR A 44 -0.49 -29.16 6.84
C THR A 44 -1.73 -28.76 6.02
N GLU A 45 -2.77 -28.24 6.67
CA GLU A 45 -3.98 -27.81 5.99
C GLU A 45 -3.85 -26.37 5.50
N THR A 46 -4.38 -26.11 4.30
CA THR A 46 -4.48 -24.77 3.71
C THR A 46 -5.77 -24.04 4.14
N ASN A 47 -6.70 -24.75 4.78
CA ASN A 47 -7.94 -24.17 5.30
C ASN A 47 -7.68 -23.53 6.67
N TYR A 48 -7.85 -22.21 6.77
CA TYR A 48 -7.61 -21.42 7.99
C TYR A 48 -8.64 -20.30 8.13
N LYS A 49 -8.78 -19.78 9.34
CA LYS A 49 -9.59 -18.62 9.63
C LYS A 49 -8.68 -17.40 9.79
N ALA A 50 -8.83 -16.42 8.91
CA ALA A 50 -8.02 -15.21 8.90
C ALA A 50 -8.34 -14.30 10.09
N GLY A 51 -7.33 -13.57 10.63
CA GLY A 51 -7.54 -12.55 11.64
C GLY A 51 -7.88 -13.04 13.05
N GLU A 52 -7.73 -14.33 13.36
CA GLU A 52 -8.03 -14.89 14.69
C GLU A 52 -7.09 -14.36 15.78
N LEU A 53 -5.79 -14.29 15.52
CA LEU A 53 -4.79 -13.82 16.46
C LEU A 53 -4.86 -12.30 16.61
N GLY A 54 -4.87 -11.83 17.85
CA GLY A 54 -4.76 -10.42 18.16
C GLY A 54 -3.32 -9.92 18.08
N ILE A 55 -3.15 -8.60 18.06
CA ILE A 55 -1.83 -7.94 17.96
C ILE A 55 -0.87 -8.38 19.09
N ASN A 56 -1.35 -8.59 20.30
CA ASN A 56 -0.50 -9.00 21.42
C ASN A 56 0.08 -10.42 21.20
N GLN A 57 -0.70 -11.33 20.60
CA GLN A 57 -0.24 -12.68 20.29
C GLN A 57 0.83 -12.66 19.17
N LEU A 58 0.65 -11.79 18.16
CA LEU A 58 1.66 -11.58 17.11
C LEU A 58 2.98 -11.05 17.69
N LEU A 59 2.92 -10.08 18.60
CA LEU A 59 4.12 -9.53 19.27
C LEU A 59 4.79 -10.57 20.21
N GLN A 60 4.03 -11.46 20.82
CA GLN A 60 4.58 -12.55 21.63
C GLN A 60 5.24 -13.63 20.77
N ALA A 61 4.74 -13.86 19.55
CA ALA A 61 5.31 -14.82 18.61
C ALA A 61 6.66 -14.38 18.02
N VAL A 62 6.95 -13.06 18.01
CA VAL A 62 8.19 -12.49 17.43
C VAL A 62 8.82 -11.49 18.42
N PRO A 63 9.29 -11.94 19.60
CA PRO A 63 9.85 -11.04 20.63
C PRO A 63 11.09 -10.26 20.13
N GLN A 64 11.81 -10.80 19.15
CA GLN A 64 13.01 -10.19 18.55
C GLN A 64 12.77 -8.82 17.90
N VAL A 65 11.52 -8.47 17.55
CA VAL A 65 11.21 -7.13 17.03
C VAL A 65 11.61 -6.02 18.03
N ARG A 66 11.64 -6.35 19.32
CA ARG A 66 12.04 -5.42 20.40
C ARG A 66 13.53 -5.12 20.41
N ASP A 67 14.35 -5.94 19.74
CA ASP A 67 15.77 -5.67 19.58
C ASP A 67 16.00 -4.54 18.56
N LEU A 68 15.09 -4.40 17.59
CA LEU A 68 15.15 -3.40 16.52
C LEU A 68 14.57 -2.05 16.93
N ALA A 69 13.46 -2.04 17.68
CA ALA A 69 12.69 -0.83 17.97
C ALA A 69 11.93 -0.93 19.32
N ASP A 70 11.48 0.21 19.83
CA ASP A 70 10.45 0.29 20.86
C ASP A 70 9.10 0.06 20.19
N VAL A 71 8.61 -1.21 20.27
CA VAL A 71 7.45 -1.67 19.49
C VAL A 71 6.22 -1.75 20.38
N SER A 72 5.15 -1.14 19.90
CA SER A 72 3.81 -1.24 20.47
C SER A 72 2.77 -1.61 19.40
N GLY A 73 1.62 -2.13 19.81
CA GLY A 73 0.59 -2.61 18.89
C GLY A 73 -0.78 -2.01 19.15
N GLU A 74 -1.57 -1.88 18.08
CA GLU A 74 -2.96 -1.42 18.13
C GLU A 74 -3.81 -2.24 17.16
N GLN A 75 -4.97 -2.70 17.62
CA GLN A 75 -5.91 -3.44 16.77
C GLN A 75 -6.86 -2.44 16.10
N ILE A 76 -6.82 -2.34 14.78
CA ILE A 76 -7.70 -1.48 14.00
C ILE A 76 -9.00 -2.20 13.65
N VAL A 77 -8.88 -3.38 13.04
CA VAL A 77 -9.98 -4.30 12.72
C VAL A 77 -9.46 -5.75 12.75
N LYS A 78 -10.39 -6.71 12.67
CA LYS A 78 -10.07 -8.15 12.52
C LYS A 78 -10.86 -8.71 11.35
N ILE A 79 -10.32 -8.60 10.14
CA ILE A 79 -10.98 -9.05 8.90
C ILE A 79 -10.02 -9.84 8.00
N GLY A 80 -10.57 -10.65 7.13
CA GLY A 80 -9.86 -11.11 5.94
C GLY A 80 -9.74 -9.94 4.95
N SER A 81 -8.68 -9.90 4.15
CA SER A 81 -8.49 -8.76 3.24
C SER A 81 -9.50 -8.71 2.09
N GLN A 82 -10.17 -9.81 1.78
CA GLN A 82 -11.31 -9.83 0.84
C GLN A 82 -12.48 -8.95 1.32
N ASP A 83 -12.56 -8.67 2.63
CA ASP A 83 -13.58 -7.82 3.25
C ASP A 83 -13.08 -6.37 3.51
N MET A 84 -11.90 -6.02 2.98
CA MET A 84 -11.38 -4.66 3.07
C MET A 84 -12.33 -3.68 2.39
N ASN A 85 -12.50 -2.50 2.98
CA ASN A 85 -13.45 -1.50 2.51
C ASN A 85 -12.97 -0.07 2.76
N ASP A 86 -13.72 0.89 2.21
CA ASP A 86 -13.40 2.32 2.24
C ASP A 86 -13.34 2.88 3.68
N ASP A 87 -14.20 2.41 4.60
CA ASP A 87 -14.20 2.86 6.00
C ASP A 87 -12.91 2.47 6.72
N VAL A 88 -12.43 1.25 6.48
CA VAL A 88 -11.16 0.77 7.03
C VAL A 88 -9.99 1.54 6.44
N TRP A 89 -10.00 1.84 5.14
CA TRP A 89 -8.97 2.66 4.50
C TRP A 89 -8.90 4.06 5.08
N LEU A 90 -10.05 4.74 5.23
CA LEU A 90 -10.13 6.06 5.82
C LEU A 90 -9.65 6.04 7.29
N LYS A 91 -10.04 5.02 8.07
CA LYS A 91 -9.59 4.84 9.45
C LYS A 91 -8.09 4.66 9.54
N LEU A 92 -7.51 3.79 8.69
CA LEU A 92 -6.06 3.55 8.64
C LEU A 92 -5.28 4.82 8.28
N ALA A 93 -5.69 5.54 7.22
CA ALA A 93 -4.99 6.75 6.78
C ALA A 93 -4.99 7.82 7.87
N LYS A 94 -6.14 8.08 8.51
CA LYS A 94 -6.24 9.04 9.62
C LYS A 94 -5.36 8.62 10.80
N ARG A 95 -5.42 7.33 11.18
CA ARG A 95 -4.68 6.84 12.34
C ARG A 95 -3.17 6.87 12.13
N ILE A 96 -2.69 6.47 10.95
CA ILE A 96 -1.24 6.50 10.66
C ILE A 96 -0.71 7.95 10.59
N ASN A 97 -1.48 8.88 10.01
CA ASN A 97 -1.13 10.31 9.99
C ASN A 97 -1.03 10.88 11.42
N GLU A 98 -1.95 10.52 12.31
CA GLU A 98 -1.91 10.93 13.71
C GLU A 98 -0.68 10.38 14.44
N LEU A 99 -0.39 9.09 14.31
CA LEU A 99 0.76 8.42 14.93
C LEU A 99 2.08 9.07 14.51
N LEU A 100 2.27 9.28 13.21
CA LEU A 100 3.55 9.75 12.68
C LEU A 100 3.77 11.26 12.90
N ASN A 101 2.69 12.06 12.84
CA ASN A 101 2.80 13.52 12.86
C ASN A 101 2.53 14.14 14.24
N LYS A 102 1.80 13.44 15.15
CA LYS A 102 1.40 13.99 16.45
C LYS A 102 1.90 13.19 17.65
N GLU A 103 1.97 11.84 17.56
CA GLU A 103 2.33 10.99 18.71
C GLU A 103 3.82 10.64 18.77
N GLY A 104 4.63 11.12 17.83
CA GLY A 104 6.08 10.98 17.87
C GLY A 104 6.60 9.58 17.53
N TYR A 105 5.83 8.74 16.83
CA TYR A 105 6.33 7.49 16.25
C TYR A 105 7.27 7.77 15.08
N ASP A 106 8.31 6.93 14.93
CA ASP A 106 9.31 7.03 13.89
C ASP A 106 8.96 6.20 12.65
N GLY A 107 8.10 5.20 12.82
CA GLY A 107 7.59 4.37 11.73
C GLY A 107 6.32 3.64 12.09
N GLY A 108 5.59 3.18 11.07
CA GLY A 108 4.38 2.38 11.19
C GLY A 108 4.49 1.06 10.43
N VAL A 109 4.00 -0.02 11.04
CA VAL A 109 3.82 -1.32 10.39
C VAL A 109 2.34 -1.65 10.36
N ILE A 110 1.82 -2.15 9.25
CA ILE A 110 0.41 -2.55 9.11
C ILE A 110 0.37 -4.03 8.76
N THR A 111 -0.13 -4.88 9.69
CA THR A 111 -0.38 -6.27 9.33
C THR A 111 -1.68 -6.37 8.54
N HIS A 112 -1.63 -7.04 7.39
CA HIS A 112 -2.71 -7.05 6.40
C HIS A 112 -2.84 -8.44 5.74
N GLY A 113 -4.03 -8.80 5.31
CA GLY A 113 -4.20 -9.97 4.45
C GLY A 113 -3.73 -9.67 3.02
N THR A 114 -3.27 -10.71 2.32
CA THR A 114 -2.53 -10.53 1.06
C THR A 114 -3.40 -10.18 -0.15
N ASP A 115 -4.72 -10.46 -0.14
CA ASP A 115 -5.57 -10.37 -1.33
C ASP A 115 -5.76 -8.94 -1.85
N THR A 116 -5.90 -7.97 -0.96
CA THR A 116 -6.08 -6.55 -1.31
C THR A 116 -4.98 -5.65 -0.75
N MET A 117 -3.85 -6.23 -0.34
CA MET A 117 -2.73 -5.50 0.25
C MET A 117 -2.19 -4.43 -0.69
N GLU A 118 -2.06 -4.72 -1.98
CA GLU A 118 -1.55 -3.77 -2.98
C GLU A 118 -2.45 -2.52 -3.14
N GLU A 119 -3.76 -2.69 -3.00
CA GLU A 119 -4.73 -1.58 -3.05
C GLU A 119 -4.63 -0.72 -1.80
N THR A 120 -4.60 -1.33 -0.62
CA THR A 120 -4.42 -0.63 0.66
C THR A 120 -3.07 0.09 0.71
N ALA A 121 -1.99 -0.55 0.24
CA ALA A 121 -0.67 0.08 0.17
C ALA A 121 -0.69 1.33 -0.72
N TYR A 122 -1.30 1.24 -1.89
CA TYR A 122 -1.38 2.37 -2.82
C TYR A 122 -2.29 3.48 -2.30
N PHE A 123 -3.43 3.15 -1.68
CA PHE A 123 -4.29 4.13 -1.03
C PHE A 123 -3.54 4.91 0.05
N LEU A 124 -2.81 4.23 0.93
CA LEU A 124 -2.02 4.88 1.98
C LEU A 124 -0.84 5.66 1.40
N ASN A 125 -0.22 5.20 0.33
CA ASN A 125 0.85 5.92 -0.38
C ASN A 125 0.39 7.29 -0.89
N LEU A 126 -0.89 7.44 -1.18
CA LEU A 126 -1.50 8.68 -1.67
C LEU A 126 -2.14 9.52 -0.55
N THR A 127 -2.33 9.00 0.67
CA THR A 127 -3.09 9.67 1.74
C THR A 127 -2.33 9.85 3.05
N VAL A 128 -1.17 9.24 3.18
CA VAL A 128 -0.25 9.49 4.30
C VAL A 128 0.58 10.75 4.02
N HIS A 129 0.58 11.70 4.95
CA HIS A 129 1.33 12.96 4.84
C HIS A 129 2.53 12.98 5.78
N SER A 130 3.43 12.01 5.61
CA SER A 130 4.67 11.90 6.38
C SER A 130 5.77 11.29 5.53
N ALA A 131 7.01 11.74 5.73
CA ALA A 131 8.19 11.12 5.15
C ALA A 131 8.65 9.87 5.93
N LYS A 132 8.10 9.65 7.12
CA LYS A 132 8.44 8.50 7.96
C LYS A 132 7.93 7.19 7.32
N PRO A 133 8.66 6.07 7.50
CA PRO A 133 8.32 4.81 6.85
C PRO A 133 6.97 4.23 7.33
N VAL A 134 6.18 3.77 6.37
CA VAL A 134 4.96 2.98 6.58
C VAL A 134 5.09 1.70 5.79
N VAL A 135 4.99 0.55 6.46
CA VAL A 135 5.27 -0.76 5.87
C VAL A 135 4.09 -1.70 6.08
N LEU A 136 3.48 -2.16 4.97
CA LEU A 136 2.50 -3.24 5.03
C LEU A 136 3.21 -4.58 5.01
N VAL A 137 2.66 -5.54 5.76
CA VAL A 137 3.19 -6.90 5.87
C VAL A 137 2.06 -7.91 6.01
N GLY A 138 2.28 -9.09 5.46
CA GLY A 138 1.33 -10.19 5.54
C GLY A 138 2.03 -11.54 5.61
N ALA A 139 1.28 -12.60 5.37
CA ALA A 139 1.78 -13.95 5.21
C ALA A 139 0.96 -14.72 4.20
N MET A 140 1.59 -15.63 3.48
CA MET A 140 0.92 -16.56 2.57
C MET A 140 0.53 -17.88 3.27
N ARG A 141 1.16 -18.18 4.41
CA ARG A 141 0.86 -19.34 5.25
C ARG A 141 0.27 -18.89 6.60
N PRO A 142 -0.72 -19.59 7.15
CA PRO A 142 -1.29 -19.26 8.45
C PRO A 142 -0.22 -19.36 9.55
N ALA A 143 -0.39 -18.64 10.64
CA ALA A 143 0.58 -18.60 11.76
C ALA A 143 0.86 -19.97 12.36
N THR A 144 -0.09 -20.91 12.31
CA THR A 144 0.03 -22.29 12.79
C THR A 144 0.50 -23.27 11.71
N GLY A 145 0.71 -22.80 10.48
CA GLY A 145 1.12 -23.64 9.36
C GLY A 145 2.59 -24.05 9.42
N MET A 146 2.91 -25.22 8.81
CA MET A 146 4.31 -25.64 8.66
C MET A 146 5.08 -24.61 7.80
N SER A 147 6.25 -24.19 8.29
CA SER A 147 7.07 -23.15 7.66
C SER A 147 6.30 -21.83 7.44
N ALA A 148 5.53 -21.38 8.45
CA ALA A 148 4.85 -20.10 8.43
C ALA A 148 5.84 -18.96 8.11
N ASP A 149 5.49 -18.12 7.10
CA ASP A 149 6.34 -17.00 6.66
C ASP A 149 6.09 -15.71 7.45
N GLY A 150 4.96 -15.62 8.15
CA GLY A 150 4.54 -14.44 8.90
C GLY A 150 5.53 -13.91 9.93
N PRO A 151 6.14 -14.73 10.80
CA PRO A 151 7.09 -14.28 11.81
C PRO A 151 8.29 -13.54 11.23
N LEU A 152 8.94 -14.09 10.20
CA LEU A 152 10.08 -13.43 9.54
C LEU A 152 9.65 -12.18 8.77
N ASN A 153 8.51 -12.23 8.07
CA ASN A 153 7.97 -11.07 7.38
C ASN A 153 7.71 -9.91 8.37
N LEU A 154 7.12 -10.19 9.54
CA LEU A 154 6.87 -9.16 10.57
C LEU A 154 8.18 -8.58 11.13
N TYR A 155 9.16 -9.43 11.44
CA TYR A 155 10.47 -8.99 11.89
C TYR A 155 11.13 -8.05 10.87
N ASN A 156 11.13 -8.44 9.60
CA ASN A 156 11.67 -7.66 8.50
C ASN A 156 10.91 -6.33 8.30
N ALA A 157 9.60 -6.34 8.41
CA ALA A 157 8.80 -5.11 8.30
C ALA A 157 9.11 -4.11 9.41
N VAL A 158 9.35 -4.59 10.65
CA VAL A 158 9.80 -3.72 11.75
C VAL A 158 11.21 -3.22 11.50
N ALA A 159 12.11 -4.04 10.95
CA ALA A 159 13.47 -3.62 10.58
C ALA A 159 13.43 -2.46 9.56
N VAL A 160 12.57 -2.57 8.53
CA VAL A 160 12.37 -1.50 7.54
C VAL A 160 11.77 -0.24 8.18
N ALA A 161 10.73 -0.39 9.02
CA ALA A 161 10.09 0.74 9.67
C ALA A 161 10.98 1.47 10.68
N ALA A 162 12.00 0.79 11.20
CA ALA A 162 13.00 1.34 12.12
C ALA A 162 14.23 1.95 11.40
N ASP A 163 14.39 1.68 10.10
CA ASP A 163 15.57 2.13 9.35
C ASP A 163 15.40 3.58 8.87
N LYS A 164 16.36 4.44 9.24
CA LYS A 164 16.36 5.85 8.79
C LYS A 164 16.45 6.00 7.27
N ASN A 165 17.07 5.04 6.58
CA ASN A 165 17.16 5.05 5.11
C ASN A 165 15.83 4.72 4.43
N ALA A 166 14.82 4.26 5.16
CA ALA A 166 13.47 4.03 4.65
C ALA A 166 12.64 5.32 4.51
N GLN A 167 13.11 6.43 5.10
CA GLN A 167 12.42 7.72 5.01
C GLN A 167 12.35 8.25 3.57
N GLY A 168 11.22 8.86 3.22
CA GLY A 168 11.00 9.45 1.91
C GLY A 168 10.82 8.44 0.77
N ARG A 169 10.56 7.15 1.08
CA ARG A 169 10.35 6.10 0.07
C ARG A 169 8.88 5.72 -0.12
N GLY A 170 7.98 6.50 0.43
CA GLY A 170 6.55 6.21 0.36
C GLY A 170 6.11 5.08 1.28
N VAL A 171 4.91 4.57 1.02
CA VAL A 171 4.40 3.37 1.66
C VAL A 171 4.98 2.15 0.95
N MET A 172 5.43 1.16 1.73
CA MET A 172 6.14 -0.02 1.23
C MET A 172 5.39 -1.29 1.61
N VAL A 173 5.60 -2.35 0.85
CA VAL A 173 5.17 -3.72 1.18
C VAL A 173 6.41 -4.56 1.43
N CYS A 174 6.48 -5.18 2.61
CA CYS A 174 7.59 -6.05 3.01
C CYS A 174 7.12 -7.51 3.07
N MET A 175 7.58 -8.32 2.12
CA MET A 175 7.23 -9.74 2.00
C MET A 175 8.40 -10.53 1.45
N ASN A 176 8.66 -11.72 2.02
CA ASN A 176 9.64 -12.66 1.50
C ASN A 176 11.01 -12.01 1.21
N ASP A 177 11.57 -11.32 2.22
CA ASP A 177 12.87 -10.62 2.20
C ASP A 177 12.99 -9.47 1.18
N LEU A 178 11.87 -9.06 0.56
CA LEU A 178 11.82 -7.93 -0.36
C LEU A 178 11.02 -6.77 0.20
N VAL A 179 11.46 -5.55 -0.11
CA VAL A 179 10.72 -4.31 0.12
C VAL A 179 10.27 -3.77 -1.22
N LEU A 180 8.97 -3.62 -1.40
CA LEU A 180 8.33 -3.27 -2.67
C LEU A 180 7.62 -1.92 -2.57
N ASP A 181 7.63 -1.16 -3.65
CA ASP A 181 6.93 0.11 -3.80
C ASP A 181 5.41 -0.11 -3.89
N ALA A 182 4.63 0.66 -3.14
CA ALA A 182 3.18 0.58 -3.15
C ALA A 182 2.55 0.78 -4.55
N LYS A 183 3.14 1.63 -5.39
CA LYS A 183 2.67 1.83 -6.77
C LYS A 183 2.91 0.60 -7.64
N ASP A 184 4.08 -0.04 -7.49
CA ASP A 184 4.55 -1.08 -8.40
C ASP A 184 4.23 -2.51 -7.94
N VAL A 185 3.99 -2.73 -6.64
CA VAL A 185 3.75 -4.07 -6.08
C VAL A 185 2.48 -4.71 -6.61
N ILE A 186 2.55 -6.00 -6.96
CA ILE A 186 1.39 -6.83 -7.32
C ILE A 186 1.44 -8.18 -6.61
N LYS A 187 0.27 -8.74 -6.28
CA LYS A 187 0.13 -10.15 -5.91
C LYS A 187 0.08 -10.99 -7.18
N SER A 188 1.22 -11.58 -7.57
CA SER A 188 1.39 -12.26 -8.86
C SER A 188 1.05 -13.75 -8.84
N ASN A 189 0.83 -14.33 -7.66
CA ASN A 189 0.53 -15.74 -7.47
C ASN A 189 -0.49 -15.93 -6.34
N THR A 190 -1.34 -16.92 -6.44
CA THR A 190 -2.41 -17.17 -5.47
C THR A 190 -1.93 -17.78 -4.16
N THR A 191 -0.85 -18.54 -4.14
CA THR A 191 -0.43 -19.39 -3.01
C THR A 191 1.05 -19.33 -2.65
N SER A 192 1.93 -18.99 -3.59
CA SER A 192 3.38 -18.97 -3.35
C SER A 192 3.79 -17.89 -2.34
N VAL A 193 4.80 -18.18 -1.50
CA VAL A 193 5.34 -17.19 -0.55
C VAL A 193 6.05 -16.03 -1.23
N ASP A 194 6.60 -16.25 -2.44
CA ASP A 194 7.25 -15.24 -3.27
C ASP A 194 6.28 -14.51 -4.21
N THR A 195 5.01 -14.42 -3.83
CA THR A 195 3.92 -13.91 -4.66
C THR A 195 3.98 -12.42 -4.95
N PHE A 196 4.54 -11.62 -4.02
CA PHE A 196 4.62 -10.19 -4.22
C PHE A 196 5.84 -9.82 -5.06
N LYS A 197 5.58 -9.12 -6.16
CA LYS A 197 6.59 -8.69 -7.14
C LYS A 197 6.41 -7.21 -7.46
N GLY A 198 7.47 -6.53 -7.84
CA GLY A 198 7.35 -5.28 -8.58
C GLY A 198 6.97 -5.60 -10.02
N SER A 199 5.91 -4.97 -10.53
CA SER A 199 5.40 -5.26 -11.88
C SER A 199 6.29 -4.71 -13.00
N ILE A 200 6.94 -3.57 -12.76
CA ILE A 200 7.74 -2.83 -13.76
C ILE A 200 9.16 -2.55 -13.25
N TYR A 201 9.29 -2.03 -12.02
CA TYR A 201 10.55 -1.45 -11.53
C TYR A 201 11.33 -2.33 -10.55
N GLY A 202 10.73 -3.44 -10.08
CA GLY A 202 11.35 -4.34 -9.12
C GLY A 202 11.41 -3.80 -7.68
N PRO A 203 12.13 -4.47 -6.76
CA PRO A 203 12.14 -4.10 -5.35
C PRO A 203 12.88 -2.79 -5.07
N LEU A 204 12.46 -2.10 -3.99
CA LEU A 204 13.18 -0.96 -3.40
C LEU A 204 14.41 -1.40 -2.63
N ALA A 205 14.29 -2.53 -1.93
CA ALA A 205 15.33 -3.10 -1.10
C ALA A 205 15.18 -4.62 -1.01
N TYR A 206 16.26 -5.27 -0.60
CA TYR A 206 16.25 -6.63 -0.08
C TYR A 206 16.72 -6.63 1.38
N ILE A 207 16.34 -7.67 2.12
CA ILE A 207 16.65 -7.82 3.54
C ILE A 207 17.44 -9.11 3.74
N HIS A 208 18.52 -9.02 4.50
CA HIS A 208 19.31 -10.18 4.89
C HIS A 208 19.74 -10.05 6.35
N ASN A 209 19.43 -11.05 7.17
CA ASN A 209 19.72 -11.04 8.61
C ASN A 209 19.23 -9.76 9.31
N GLY A 210 18.04 -9.29 9.01
CA GLY A 210 17.44 -8.08 9.60
C GLY A 210 18.08 -6.77 9.14
N LYS A 211 19.04 -6.80 8.20
CA LYS A 211 19.63 -5.58 7.60
C LYS A 211 18.95 -5.29 6.26
N VAL A 212 18.56 -4.04 6.06
CA VAL A 212 17.89 -3.57 4.86
C VAL A 212 18.90 -2.94 3.90
N PHE A 213 18.90 -3.38 2.65
CA PHE A 213 19.79 -2.90 1.60
C PHE A 213 18.96 -2.25 0.50
N PHE A 214 18.81 -0.92 0.57
CA PHE A 214 18.06 -0.15 -0.40
C PHE A 214 18.81 -0.03 -1.72
N ALA A 215 18.15 -0.36 -2.83
CA ALA A 215 18.68 -0.29 -4.19
C ALA A 215 18.15 0.93 -4.97
N ARG A 216 16.91 1.38 -4.70
CA ARG A 216 16.28 2.51 -5.39
C ARG A 216 15.31 3.29 -4.51
N THR A 217 14.92 4.47 -4.99
CA THR A 217 13.86 5.31 -4.42
C THR A 217 12.79 5.53 -5.49
N PRO A 218 11.49 5.49 -5.16
CA PRO A 218 10.43 5.88 -6.08
C PRO A 218 10.62 7.31 -6.59
N THR A 219 10.26 7.55 -7.86
CA THR A 219 10.34 8.88 -8.49
C THR A 219 8.97 9.50 -8.74
N ASN A 220 7.90 8.73 -8.59
CA ASN A 220 6.53 9.25 -8.63
C ASN A 220 6.19 10.00 -7.33
N LYS A 221 5.27 10.95 -7.42
CA LYS A 221 4.79 11.68 -6.24
C LYS A 221 4.00 10.75 -5.31
N HIS A 222 4.27 10.86 -4.03
CA HIS A 222 3.62 10.07 -2.99
C HIS A 222 3.66 10.81 -1.65
N THR A 223 3.00 10.30 -0.66
CA THR A 223 3.01 10.74 0.75
C THR A 223 3.00 12.29 0.89
N THR A 224 4.11 12.92 1.25
CA THR A 224 4.21 14.38 1.47
C THR A 224 3.97 15.21 0.21
N GLU A 225 4.15 14.64 -0.98
CA GLU A 225 3.92 15.30 -2.27
C GLU A 225 2.54 15.02 -2.85
N SER A 226 1.76 14.14 -2.20
CA SER A 226 0.39 13.82 -2.62
C SER A 226 -0.57 14.95 -2.28
N PRO A 227 -1.48 15.33 -3.20
CA PRO A 227 -2.48 16.36 -2.94
C PRO A 227 -3.72 15.83 -2.19
N PHE A 228 -3.83 14.52 -1.94
CA PHE A 228 -5.05 13.89 -1.45
C PHE A 228 -5.09 13.83 0.08
N ASN A 229 -5.88 14.70 0.70
CA ASN A 229 -6.14 14.69 2.14
C ASN A 229 -7.51 14.07 2.42
N VAL A 230 -7.55 13.09 3.32
CA VAL A 230 -8.77 12.33 3.68
C VAL A 230 -9.25 12.61 5.11
N ASP A 231 -8.64 13.53 5.85
CA ASP A 231 -8.94 13.78 7.27
C ASP A 231 -10.42 14.08 7.50
N ASN A 232 -11.03 14.89 6.62
CA ASN A 232 -12.42 15.31 6.71
C ASN A 232 -13.38 14.44 5.90
N LEU A 233 -12.88 13.44 5.16
CA LEU A 233 -13.73 12.56 4.37
C LEU A 233 -14.43 11.52 5.26
N LYS A 234 -15.72 11.31 5.00
CA LYS A 234 -16.52 10.24 5.60
C LYS A 234 -16.81 9.12 4.63
N VAL A 235 -16.87 9.44 3.34
CA VAL A 235 -17.12 8.49 2.24
C VAL A 235 -16.20 8.83 1.07
N LEU A 236 -15.90 7.82 0.25
CA LEU A 236 -15.17 7.98 -1.00
C LEU A 236 -16.13 7.94 -2.19
N PRO A 237 -15.79 8.58 -3.33
CA PRO A 237 -16.55 8.49 -4.57
C PRO A 237 -16.72 7.03 -5.03
N LYS A 238 -17.87 6.72 -5.62
CA LYS A 238 -18.19 5.37 -6.13
C LYS A 238 -17.49 5.11 -7.45
N VAL A 239 -16.52 4.23 -7.47
CA VAL A 239 -15.79 3.82 -8.68
C VAL A 239 -15.87 2.30 -8.85
N GLY A 240 -16.34 1.84 -10.01
CA GLY A 240 -16.42 0.42 -10.37
C GLY A 240 -15.34 -0.01 -11.35
N ILE A 241 -15.12 -1.32 -11.48
CA ILE A 241 -14.22 -1.91 -12.48
C ILE A 241 -15.04 -2.78 -13.42
N VAL A 242 -14.93 -2.55 -14.73
CA VAL A 242 -15.49 -3.43 -15.79
C VAL A 242 -14.35 -4.22 -16.41
N TYR A 243 -14.39 -5.54 -16.23
CA TYR A 243 -13.38 -6.44 -16.75
C TYR A 243 -13.75 -6.93 -18.16
N SER A 244 -12.86 -6.70 -19.13
CA SER A 244 -13.08 -7.08 -20.53
C SER A 244 -12.56 -8.47 -20.88
N TYR A 245 -13.28 -9.16 -21.76
CA TYR A 245 -12.95 -10.46 -22.33
C TYR A 245 -13.58 -10.56 -23.73
N SER A 246 -13.30 -11.64 -24.49
CA SER A 246 -13.92 -11.86 -25.81
C SER A 246 -15.44 -11.92 -25.68
N ASN A 247 -16.16 -11.13 -26.48
CA ASN A 247 -17.63 -11.01 -26.43
C ASN A 247 -18.13 -10.58 -25.04
N VAL A 248 -17.52 -9.56 -24.46
CA VAL A 248 -17.84 -9.07 -23.12
C VAL A 248 -19.28 -8.56 -23.03
N SER A 249 -19.95 -8.93 -21.93
CA SER A 249 -21.30 -8.46 -21.61
C SER A 249 -21.33 -6.96 -21.27
N GLU A 250 -22.32 -6.26 -21.77
CA GLU A 250 -22.59 -4.85 -21.44
C GLU A 250 -23.16 -4.64 -20.02
N LEU A 251 -23.70 -5.69 -19.41
CA LEU A 251 -24.45 -5.60 -18.15
C LEU A 251 -23.68 -4.90 -17.01
N PRO A 252 -22.40 -5.20 -16.74
CA PRO A 252 -21.68 -4.53 -15.67
C PRO A 252 -21.53 -3.02 -15.92
N MET A 253 -21.23 -2.61 -17.16
CA MET A 253 -21.12 -1.20 -17.53
C MET A 253 -22.46 -0.48 -17.39
N LYS A 254 -23.55 -1.07 -17.89
CA LYS A 254 -24.91 -0.53 -17.74
C LYS A 254 -25.31 -0.39 -16.27
N ALA A 255 -25.02 -1.40 -15.45
CA ALA A 255 -25.33 -1.38 -14.01
C ALA A 255 -24.63 -0.21 -13.28
N PHE A 256 -23.37 0.06 -13.57
CA PHE A 256 -22.66 1.20 -12.96
C PHE A 256 -23.22 2.55 -13.44
N ILE A 257 -23.57 2.66 -14.73
CA ILE A 257 -24.18 3.87 -15.28
C ILE A 257 -25.55 4.13 -14.63
N ASP A 258 -26.39 3.12 -14.53
CA ASP A 258 -27.74 3.22 -13.94
C ASP A 258 -27.69 3.51 -12.44
N ALA A 259 -26.72 2.94 -11.72
CA ALA A 259 -26.46 3.20 -10.32
C ALA A 259 -25.74 4.55 -10.07
N LYS A 260 -25.48 5.33 -11.12
CA LYS A 260 -24.84 6.67 -11.06
C LYS A 260 -23.52 6.65 -10.31
N PHE A 261 -22.63 5.75 -10.69
CA PHE A 261 -21.26 5.76 -10.18
C PHE A 261 -20.55 7.06 -10.61
N ASP A 262 -19.57 7.51 -9.82
CA ASP A 262 -18.79 8.71 -10.13
C ASP A 262 -17.70 8.44 -11.18
N GLY A 263 -17.21 7.19 -11.23
CA GLY A 263 -16.21 6.76 -12.20
C GLY A 263 -16.26 5.26 -12.49
N ILE A 264 -15.71 4.89 -13.63
CA ILE A 264 -15.57 3.49 -14.07
C ILE A 264 -14.16 3.29 -14.61
N VAL A 265 -13.46 2.29 -14.08
CA VAL A 265 -12.21 1.79 -14.64
C VAL A 265 -12.52 0.63 -15.57
N HIS A 266 -12.12 0.73 -16.82
CA HIS A 266 -12.23 -0.34 -17.79
C HIS A 266 -10.92 -1.14 -17.80
N ALA A 267 -10.95 -2.37 -17.29
CA ALA A 267 -9.86 -3.33 -17.41
C ALA A 267 -9.87 -3.97 -18.80
N GLY A 268 -9.39 -3.22 -19.78
CA GLY A 268 -9.43 -3.57 -21.19
C GLY A 268 -8.49 -4.70 -21.59
N VAL A 269 -8.54 -5.11 -22.84
CA VAL A 269 -7.60 -6.05 -23.43
C VAL A 269 -6.41 -5.29 -24.06
N GLY A 270 -5.25 -5.93 -24.18
CA GLY A 270 -4.07 -5.30 -24.77
C GLY A 270 -3.74 -3.96 -24.08
N ASN A 271 -3.59 -2.89 -24.83
CA ASN A 271 -3.31 -1.54 -24.37
C ASN A 271 -4.59 -0.80 -23.86
N GLY A 272 -5.45 -1.47 -23.10
CA GLY A 272 -6.69 -0.91 -22.57
C GLY A 272 -7.81 -0.78 -23.59
N ASN A 273 -7.80 -1.63 -24.64
CA ASN A 273 -8.77 -1.58 -25.72
C ASN A 273 -10.16 -2.05 -25.30
N PHE A 274 -11.16 -1.41 -25.89
CA PHE A 274 -12.57 -1.72 -25.68
C PHE A 274 -13.12 -2.72 -26.72
N TYR A 275 -14.05 -3.52 -26.27
CA TYR A 275 -15.01 -4.13 -27.19
C TYR A 275 -16.01 -3.05 -27.65
N HIS A 276 -16.44 -3.07 -28.94
CA HIS A 276 -17.18 -1.96 -29.55
C HIS A 276 -18.41 -1.51 -28.75
N THR A 277 -19.22 -2.43 -28.24
CA THR A 277 -20.44 -2.07 -27.48
C THR A 277 -20.11 -1.46 -26.11
N ILE A 278 -19.00 -1.87 -25.48
CA ILE A 278 -18.50 -1.27 -24.23
C ILE A 278 -17.95 0.13 -24.49
N PHE A 279 -17.31 0.35 -25.63
CA PHE A 279 -16.84 1.67 -26.04
C PHE A 279 -17.98 2.68 -26.14
N ASP A 280 -19.08 2.30 -26.85
CA ASP A 280 -20.26 3.17 -26.99
C ASP A 280 -20.89 3.53 -25.64
N LEU A 281 -20.90 2.58 -24.70
CA LEU A 281 -21.39 2.82 -23.34
C LEU A 281 -20.42 3.70 -22.54
N ALA A 282 -19.13 3.55 -22.71
CA ALA A 282 -18.12 4.40 -22.05
C ALA A 282 -18.25 5.85 -22.49
N VAL A 283 -18.44 6.09 -23.80
CA VAL A 283 -18.69 7.45 -24.35
C VAL A 283 -19.97 8.04 -23.75
N LYS A 284 -21.06 7.27 -23.70
CA LYS A 284 -22.32 7.72 -23.07
C LYS A 284 -22.16 8.00 -21.57
N ALA A 285 -21.37 7.20 -20.86
CA ALA A 285 -21.09 7.40 -19.44
C ALA A 285 -20.33 8.72 -19.21
N GLN A 286 -19.29 8.97 -20.01
CA GLN A 286 -18.50 10.20 -19.94
C GLN A 286 -19.38 11.44 -20.22
N GLN A 287 -20.27 11.36 -21.20
CA GLN A 287 -21.23 12.44 -21.50
C GLN A 287 -22.19 12.71 -20.33
N LYS A 288 -22.45 11.73 -19.48
CA LYS A 288 -23.23 11.86 -18.25
C LYS A 288 -22.41 12.33 -17.03
N GLY A 289 -21.11 12.62 -17.21
CA GLY A 289 -20.21 13.07 -16.16
C GLY A 289 -19.61 11.95 -15.30
N ILE A 290 -19.72 10.68 -15.73
CA ILE A 290 -19.05 9.53 -15.10
C ILE A 290 -17.66 9.43 -15.71
N GLN A 291 -16.63 9.57 -14.91
CA GLN A 291 -15.24 9.55 -15.40
C GLN A 291 -14.82 8.15 -15.84
N ILE A 292 -14.22 8.04 -17.02
CA ILE A 292 -13.76 6.76 -17.60
C ILE A 292 -12.24 6.72 -17.54
N VAL A 293 -11.70 5.68 -16.90
CA VAL A 293 -10.27 5.35 -16.92
C VAL A 293 -10.06 4.07 -17.71
N ARG A 294 -9.24 4.15 -18.76
CA ARG A 294 -8.74 2.97 -19.47
C ARG A 294 -7.55 2.38 -18.72
N SER A 295 -7.66 1.14 -18.33
CA SER A 295 -6.60 0.30 -17.78
C SER A 295 -6.55 -1.03 -18.53
N SER A 296 -5.65 -1.91 -18.18
CA SER A 296 -5.53 -3.20 -18.83
C SER A 296 -5.64 -4.36 -17.85
N ARG A 297 -6.25 -5.47 -18.30
CA ARG A 297 -6.19 -6.76 -17.60
C ARG A 297 -4.83 -7.46 -17.73
N VAL A 298 -3.96 -6.95 -18.62
CA VAL A 298 -2.58 -7.44 -18.77
C VAL A 298 -1.80 -7.00 -17.54
N PRO A 299 -1.10 -7.91 -16.84
CA PRO A 299 -0.53 -7.64 -15.53
C PRO A 299 0.70 -6.72 -15.54
N THR A 300 1.33 -6.52 -16.71
CA THR A 300 2.54 -5.70 -16.86
C THR A 300 2.45 -4.81 -18.09
N GLY A 301 3.20 -3.71 -18.09
CA GLY A 301 3.17 -2.71 -19.15
C GLY A 301 2.22 -1.55 -18.81
N ALA A 302 2.34 -0.48 -19.57
CA ALA A 302 1.52 0.72 -19.39
C ALA A 302 0.35 0.76 -20.38
N THR A 303 -0.80 1.23 -19.93
CA THR A 303 -1.88 1.69 -20.81
C THR A 303 -1.55 3.12 -21.24
N THR A 304 -1.14 3.30 -22.49
CA THR A 304 -0.64 4.58 -23.02
C THR A 304 -1.77 5.48 -23.49
N GLN A 305 -1.61 6.77 -23.28
CA GLN A 305 -2.57 7.78 -23.72
C GLN A 305 -2.50 7.98 -25.24
N ASP A 306 -3.66 8.23 -25.87
CA ASP A 306 -3.81 8.56 -27.29
C ASP A 306 -3.12 7.57 -28.26
N ALA A 307 -3.13 6.26 -27.92
CA ALA A 307 -2.59 5.21 -28.78
C ALA A 307 -3.66 4.68 -29.73
N GLU A 308 -4.33 3.57 -29.36
CA GLU A 308 -5.38 2.97 -30.19
C GLU A 308 -6.77 3.62 -29.95
N VAL A 309 -6.91 4.34 -28.83
CA VAL A 309 -8.10 5.11 -28.48
C VAL A 309 -7.70 6.58 -28.36
N ASP A 310 -8.42 7.47 -29.01
CA ASP A 310 -8.26 8.92 -28.94
C ASP A 310 -8.85 9.41 -27.61
N ASP A 311 -8.05 9.35 -26.55
CA ASP A 311 -8.45 9.71 -25.18
C ASP A 311 -8.82 11.20 -25.09
N ALA A 312 -8.11 12.07 -25.79
CA ALA A 312 -8.37 13.51 -25.83
C ALA A 312 -9.76 13.81 -26.39
N LYS A 313 -10.15 13.13 -27.47
CA LYS A 313 -11.46 13.32 -28.11
C LYS A 313 -12.61 12.86 -27.22
N TYR A 314 -12.44 11.73 -26.52
CA TYR A 314 -13.51 11.14 -25.71
C TYR A 314 -13.41 11.51 -24.23
N HIS A 315 -12.43 12.31 -23.84
CA HIS A 315 -12.16 12.72 -22.46
C HIS A 315 -11.93 11.52 -21.52
N PHE A 316 -11.29 10.47 -22.03
CA PHE A 316 -10.92 9.32 -21.23
C PHE A 316 -9.55 9.55 -20.57
N VAL A 317 -9.28 8.83 -19.51
CA VAL A 317 -8.02 8.86 -18.78
C VAL A 317 -7.29 7.54 -19.01
N ALA A 318 -6.02 7.58 -19.38
CA ALA A 318 -5.18 6.39 -19.46
C ALA A 318 -4.50 6.11 -18.12
N SER A 319 -4.56 4.85 -17.65
CA SER A 319 -4.06 4.47 -16.32
C SER A 319 -2.54 4.41 -16.20
N GLN A 320 -1.82 4.61 -17.28
CA GLN A 320 -0.37 4.46 -17.33
C GLN A 320 0.06 3.06 -16.81
N GLY A 321 1.01 2.98 -15.87
CA GLY A 321 1.47 1.72 -15.29
C GLY A 321 0.60 1.16 -14.16
N LEU A 322 -0.59 1.72 -13.89
CA LEU A 322 -1.48 1.23 -12.84
C LEU A 322 -2.39 0.11 -13.36
N ASN A 323 -2.41 -1.00 -12.64
CA ASN A 323 -3.42 -2.04 -12.85
C ASN A 323 -4.84 -1.54 -12.48
N PRO A 324 -5.91 -2.23 -12.89
CA PRO A 324 -7.28 -1.73 -12.72
C PRO A 324 -7.66 -1.39 -11.28
N GLN A 325 -7.25 -2.19 -10.30
CA GLN A 325 -7.58 -1.97 -8.89
C GLN A 325 -6.88 -0.74 -8.31
N LYS A 326 -5.63 -0.48 -8.65
CA LYS A 326 -4.92 0.75 -8.24
C LYS A 326 -5.40 1.97 -9.02
N ALA A 327 -5.72 1.82 -10.30
CA ALA A 327 -6.37 2.87 -11.08
C ALA A 327 -7.71 3.29 -10.45
N ARG A 328 -8.49 2.32 -9.92
CA ARG A 328 -9.70 2.60 -9.14
C ARG A 328 -9.39 3.44 -7.90
N VAL A 329 -8.37 3.08 -7.13
CA VAL A 329 -7.95 3.82 -5.94
C VAL A 329 -7.60 5.27 -6.28
N LEU A 330 -6.78 5.49 -7.32
CA LEU A 330 -6.39 6.83 -7.72
C LEU A 330 -7.58 7.65 -8.25
N LEU A 331 -8.48 7.04 -9.04
CA LEU A 331 -9.66 7.72 -9.53
C LEU A 331 -10.60 8.14 -8.39
N MET A 332 -10.82 7.27 -7.39
CA MET A 332 -11.61 7.62 -6.19
C MET A 332 -11.05 8.86 -5.49
N LEU A 333 -9.74 8.92 -5.31
CA LEU A 333 -9.07 10.07 -4.66
C LEU A 333 -9.11 11.31 -5.55
N ALA A 334 -8.85 11.19 -6.84
CA ALA A 334 -8.91 12.28 -7.81
C ALA A 334 -10.30 12.94 -7.85
N LEU A 335 -11.35 12.15 -7.81
CA LEU A 335 -12.76 12.59 -7.80
C LEU A 335 -13.14 13.36 -6.52
N THR A 336 -12.35 13.26 -5.44
CA THR A 336 -12.53 14.14 -4.27
C THR A 336 -12.05 15.57 -4.54
N LYS A 337 -11.30 15.80 -5.61
CA LYS A 337 -10.69 17.09 -5.97
C LYS A 337 -11.31 17.73 -7.20
N THR A 338 -11.56 16.92 -8.24
CA THR A 338 -11.96 17.44 -9.54
C THR A 338 -12.75 16.40 -10.35
N LYS A 339 -13.54 16.91 -11.32
CA LYS A 339 -14.15 16.11 -12.40
C LYS A 339 -13.56 16.47 -13.77
N ASP A 340 -12.55 17.32 -13.81
CA ASP A 340 -11.81 17.65 -15.03
C ASP A 340 -10.90 16.49 -15.41
N TRP A 341 -11.17 15.84 -16.55
CA TRP A 341 -10.43 14.69 -17.03
C TRP A 341 -8.93 14.99 -17.27
N GLN A 342 -8.58 16.19 -17.70
CA GLN A 342 -7.19 16.58 -17.92
C GLN A 342 -6.42 16.65 -16.60
N GLN A 343 -7.03 17.23 -15.59
CA GLN A 343 -6.44 17.25 -14.25
C GLN A 343 -6.35 15.84 -13.64
N ILE A 344 -7.36 14.98 -13.87
CA ILE A 344 -7.32 13.57 -13.47
C ILE A 344 -6.16 12.87 -14.19
N GLN A 345 -6.00 13.05 -15.52
CA GLN A 345 -4.88 12.49 -16.27
C GLN A 345 -3.52 12.93 -15.71
N GLN A 346 -3.38 14.19 -15.28
CA GLN A 346 -2.16 14.66 -14.64
C GLN A 346 -1.84 13.90 -13.34
N TYR A 347 -2.86 13.56 -12.53
CA TYR A 347 -2.64 12.71 -11.37
C TYR A 347 -2.13 11.31 -11.78
N PHE A 348 -2.70 10.69 -12.80
CA PHE A 348 -2.25 9.40 -13.31
C PHE A 348 -0.82 9.44 -13.87
N ASN A 349 -0.39 10.55 -14.41
CA ASN A 349 0.97 10.73 -14.91
C ASN A 349 2.01 10.93 -13.80
N GLN A 350 1.60 11.41 -12.62
CA GLN A 350 2.51 11.84 -11.55
C GLN A 350 2.56 10.87 -10.36
N MET A 351 1.44 10.17 -10.04
CA MET A 351 1.29 9.35 -8.82
C MET A 351 1.68 7.88 -8.99
#